data_d0b27a3f703af2b57058b642a652785b
#
_entry.id   d0b27a3f703af2b57058b642a652785b
#
_cell.length_a   1.000
_cell.length_b   1.000
_cell.length_c   1.000
_cell.angle_alpha   90.00
_cell.angle_beta   90.00
_cell.angle_gamma   90.00
#
_symmetry.space_group_name_H-M   'P 1'
#
loop_
_entity.id
_entity.type
_entity.pdbx_description
1 polymer ?
#
loop_
_entity_poly.entity_id
_entity_poly.type
_entity_poly.pdbx_seq_one_letter_code
_entity_poly.pdbx_strand_id
1 'polypeptide(L)'
;MARSSSSRDISFETDFGSARIRWDGPRATLFLDGVESSAVDTSDPTYLEFEYMQHMSAVVAAAWGQGDRFRALHVGGAACALACAWSAAFPQSRHVAVEVDRLLAEQVREHFPIPKAPQVKIRVGDGRAVLEATREGSFDVIVRDAFAAGLTPDHLRTIECARQARRSLTDRGVYLVNCAHGGAANARQDVAALQEVFPFVASIQDPKVGRSGRRGNVVALACNDGVVDADDIDRALRTLALPARITRPAELVRWVAGFPALTDAQIGYPPSH
;
A
#
# COMPACT_ATOMS: atom_id res chain seq x y z
N MET A 1 -23.59 15.69 30.21
CA MET A 1 -23.49 16.68 29.14
C MET A 1 -22.58 16.12 28.05
N ALA A 2 -23.16 15.57 26.97
CA ALA A 2 -22.38 15.10 25.81
C ALA A 2 -21.81 16.33 25.13
N ARG A 3 -20.47 16.42 25.03
CA ARG A 3 -19.82 17.42 24.19
C ARG A 3 -20.14 17.06 22.74
N SER A 4 -20.91 17.91 22.06
CA SER A 4 -21.09 17.89 20.63
C SER A 4 -19.69 17.98 20.01
N SER A 5 -19.18 16.87 19.46
CA SER A 5 -18.00 16.92 18.60
C SER A 5 -18.41 17.70 17.36
N SER A 6 -17.90 18.93 17.22
CA SER A 6 -18.08 19.68 15.98
C SER A 6 -17.28 18.96 14.89
N SER A 7 -17.94 18.22 14.00
CA SER A 7 -17.31 17.75 12.79
C SER A 7 -16.87 18.96 11.98
N ARG A 8 -15.62 18.98 11.54
CA ARG A 8 -15.08 20.02 10.64
C ARG A 8 -14.79 19.37 9.32
N ASP A 9 -15.46 19.83 8.28
CA ASP A 9 -15.25 19.38 6.91
C ASP A 9 -14.45 20.44 6.13
N ILE A 10 -13.43 19.99 5.39
CA ILE A 10 -12.62 20.81 4.50
C ILE A 10 -12.76 20.17 3.11
N SER A 11 -13.20 20.93 2.11
CA SER A 11 -13.32 20.46 0.74
C SER A 11 -12.41 21.28 -0.17
N PHE A 12 -11.76 20.63 -1.14
CA PHE A 12 -10.89 21.27 -2.13
C PHE A 12 -10.86 20.46 -3.41
N GLU A 13 -10.47 21.13 -4.50
CA GLU A 13 -10.21 20.47 -5.79
C GLU A 13 -8.80 19.88 -5.80
N THR A 14 -8.64 18.80 -6.56
CA THR A 14 -7.38 18.13 -6.83
C THR A 14 -7.07 18.15 -8.32
N ASP A 15 -5.90 17.67 -8.74
CA ASP A 15 -5.57 17.62 -10.17
C ASP A 15 -6.47 16.64 -10.95
N PHE A 16 -7.13 15.68 -10.28
CA PHE A 16 -7.93 14.63 -10.91
C PHE A 16 -9.39 14.55 -10.45
N GLY A 17 -9.84 15.41 -9.55
CA GLY A 17 -11.21 15.38 -9.03
C GLY A 17 -11.40 16.26 -7.81
N SER A 18 -12.18 15.79 -6.86
CA SER A 18 -12.49 16.50 -5.63
C SER A 18 -12.04 15.74 -4.40
N ALA A 19 -11.65 16.47 -3.36
CA ALA A 19 -11.30 15.88 -2.07
C ALA A 19 -12.06 16.54 -0.93
N ARG A 20 -12.34 15.75 0.10
CA ARG A 20 -12.92 16.23 1.36
C ARG A 20 -12.23 15.58 2.54
N ILE A 21 -11.84 16.38 3.52
CA ILE A 21 -11.34 15.90 4.81
C ILE A 21 -12.44 16.10 5.83
N ARG A 22 -12.85 15.02 6.50
CA ARG A 22 -13.79 15.05 7.62
C ARG A 22 -13.01 14.78 8.91
N TRP A 23 -13.16 15.70 9.85
CA TRP A 23 -12.65 15.54 11.22
C TRP A 23 -13.78 15.10 12.15
N ASP A 24 -13.54 14.05 12.93
CA ASP A 24 -14.36 13.60 14.04
C ASP A 24 -13.47 13.43 15.28
N GLY A 25 -13.44 14.45 16.12
CA GLY A 25 -12.49 14.53 17.22
C GLY A 25 -11.03 14.47 16.71
N PRO A 26 -10.21 13.51 17.19
CA PRO A 26 -8.82 13.37 16.75
C PRO A 26 -8.68 12.68 15.39
N ARG A 27 -9.73 12.13 14.83
CA ARG A 27 -9.70 11.37 13.57
C ARG A 27 -10.01 12.25 12.38
N ALA A 28 -9.19 12.11 11.34
CA ALA A 28 -9.41 12.74 10.05
C ALA A 28 -9.50 11.67 8.97
N THR A 29 -10.59 11.71 8.18
CA THR A 29 -10.79 10.84 7.02
C THR A 29 -10.74 11.67 5.75
N LEU A 30 -9.89 11.28 4.82
CA LEU A 30 -9.81 11.84 3.47
C LEU A 30 -10.72 11.04 2.55
N PHE A 31 -11.59 11.75 1.84
CA PHE A 31 -12.42 11.22 0.76
C PHE A 31 -11.92 11.79 -0.56
N LEU A 32 -11.72 10.94 -1.57
CA LEU A 32 -11.45 11.31 -2.95
C LEU A 32 -12.68 10.93 -3.79
N ASP A 33 -13.32 11.89 -4.44
CA ASP A 33 -14.57 11.72 -5.16
C ASP A 33 -15.66 10.98 -4.36
N GLY A 34 -15.72 11.26 -3.06
CA GLY A 34 -16.68 10.65 -2.13
C GLY A 34 -16.28 9.26 -1.61
N VAL A 35 -15.16 8.69 -2.04
CA VAL A 35 -14.66 7.39 -1.58
C VAL A 35 -13.63 7.59 -0.47
N GLU A 36 -13.78 6.88 0.64
CA GLU A 36 -12.78 6.87 1.71
C GLU A 36 -11.43 6.36 1.19
N SER A 37 -10.42 7.19 1.26
CA SER A 37 -9.10 6.91 0.66
C SER A 37 -7.97 6.88 1.68
N SER A 38 -8.12 7.55 2.81
CA SER A 38 -7.13 7.52 3.89
C SER A 38 -7.74 7.98 5.20
N ALA A 39 -7.24 7.49 6.33
CA ALA A 39 -7.65 7.94 7.66
C ALA A 39 -6.45 7.98 8.58
N VAL A 40 -6.41 9.00 9.46
CA VAL A 40 -5.39 9.14 10.51
C VAL A 40 -6.05 9.48 11.84
N ASP A 41 -5.42 9.09 12.94
CA ASP A 41 -5.82 9.49 14.31
C ASP A 41 -4.67 10.27 14.95
N THR A 42 -4.92 11.52 15.32
CA THR A 42 -3.89 12.39 15.91
C THR A 42 -3.59 12.04 17.37
N SER A 43 -4.46 11.31 18.04
CA SER A 43 -4.25 10.80 19.39
C SER A 43 -3.51 9.46 19.43
N ASP A 44 -3.56 8.69 18.33
CA ASP A 44 -2.81 7.46 18.13
C ASP A 44 -2.23 7.44 16.71
N PRO A 45 -1.01 7.93 16.51
CA PRO A 45 -0.37 7.96 15.19
C PRO A 45 -0.15 6.58 14.56
N THR A 46 -0.22 5.49 15.35
CA THR A 46 -0.08 4.11 14.85
C THR A 46 -1.40 3.50 14.38
N TYR A 47 -2.52 4.18 14.63
CA TYR A 47 -3.84 3.72 14.22
C TYR A 47 -3.97 3.61 12.70
N LEU A 48 -4.49 2.47 12.24
CA LEU A 48 -4.78 2.19 10.85
C LEU A 48 -6.23 1.73 10.71
N GLU A 49 -7.05 2.53 10.06
CA GLU A 49 -8.48 2.25 9.83
C GLU A 49 -8.68 1.06 8.90
N PHE A 50 -7.92 0.99 7.81
CA PHE A 50 -8.12 0.00 6.76
C PHE A 50 -7.40 -1.32 7.09
N GLU A 51 -8.15 -2.43 7.01
CA GLU A 51 -7.66 -3.78 7.33
C GLU A 51 -6.39 -4.14 6.54
N TYR A 52 -6.33 -3.82 5.25
CA TYR A 52 -5.16 -4.14 4.42
C TYR A 52 -3.88 -3.44 4.89
N MET A 53 -3.99 -2.23 5.45
CA MET A 53 -2.85 -1.53 6.04
C MET A 53 -2.35 -2.21 7.31
N GLN A 54 -3.29 -2.77 8.12
CA GLN A 54 -2.95 -3.59 9.28
C GLN A 54 -2.25 -4.88 8.86
N HIS A 55 -2.71 -5.51 7.75
CA HIS A 55 -2.05 -6.69 7.18
C HIS A 55 -0.61 -6.39 6.72
N MET A 56 -0.40 -5.27 6.01
CA MET A 56 0.94 -4.82 5.61
C MET A 56 1.83 -4.55 6.82
N SER A 57 1.27 -3.92 7.86
CA SER A 57 2.00 -3.63 9.10
C SER A 57 2.40 -4.89 9.86
N ALA A 58 1.56 -5.94 9.84
CA ALA A 58 1.92 -7.23 10.42
C ALA A 58 3.14 -7.88 9.72
N VAL A 59 3.23 -7.75 8.39
CA VAL A 59 4.41 -8.21 7.63
C VAL A 59 5.65 -7.42 8.01
N VAL A 60 5.55 -6.09 8.05
CA VAL A 60 6.68 -5.23 8.41
C VAL A 60 7.15 -5.50 9.83
N ALA A 61 6.23 -5.64 10.79
CA ALA A 61 6.56 -5.95 12.20
C ALA A 61 7.16 -7.35 12.39
N ALA A 62 6.87 -8.31 11.50
CA ALA A 62 7.52 -9.62 11.51
C ALA A 62 8.95 -9.59 10.94
N ALA A 63 9.25 -8.65 10.05
CA ALA A 63 10.54 -8.54 9.38
C ALA A 63 11.52 -7.55 10.06
N TRP A 64 10.99 -6.51 10.74
CA TRP A 64 11.78 -5.46 11.40
C TRP A 64 11.30 -5.21 12.83
N GLY A 65 12.24 -5.13 13.76
CA GLY A 65 12.00 -4.69 15.14
C GLY A 65 11.86 -3.17 15.25
N GLN A 66 11.31 -2.68 16.38
CA GLN A 66 11.10 -1.23 16.62
C GLN A 66 12.39 -0.39 16.55
N GLY A 67 13.55 -0.98 16.85
CA GLY A 67 14.85 -0.32 16.80
C GLY A 67 15.54 -0.39 15.44
N ASP A 68 14.99 -1.11 14.49
CA ASP A 68 15.60 -1.31 13.19
C ASP A 68 15.46 -0.10 12.29
N ARG A 69 16.44 0.04 11.39
CA ARG A 69 16.41 1.05 10.33
C ARG A 69 15.95 0.42 9.04
N PHE A 70 14.95 1.01 8.43
CA PHE A 70 14.55 0.65 7.07
C PHE A 70 14.07 1.88 6.30
N ARG A 71 14.11 1.78 4.99
CA ARG A 71 13.61 2.79 4.05
C ARG A 71 12.43 2.23 3.29
N ALA A 72 11.31 2.95 3.32
CA ALA A 72 10.10 2.56 2.61
C ALA A 72 9.73 3.54 1.50
N LEU A 73 9.34 3.00 0.36
CA LEU A 73 8.72 3.73 -0.76
C LEU A 73 7.24 3.36 -0.80
N HIS A 74 6.36 4.34 -0.75
CA HIS A 74 4.93 4.15 -0.90
C HIS A 74 4.50 4.72 -2.26
N VAL A 75 4.14 3.85 -3.19
CA VAL A 75 3.55 4.20 -4.48
C VAL A 75 2.04 4.34 -4.30
N GLY A 76 1.56 5.57 -4.31
CA GLY A 76 0.27 5.99 -3.79
C GLY A 76 0.42 6.58 -2.39
N GLY A 77 0.21 7.89 -2.28
CA GLY A 77 0.47 8.64 -1.04
C GLY A 77 -0.79 8.95 -0.27
N ALA A 78 -1.82 9.44 -0.95
CA ALA A 78 -3.02 10.02 -0.34
C ALA A 78 -2.66 10.85 0.90
N ALA A 79 -3.27 10.62 2.09
CA ALA A 79 -2.90 11.31 3.32
C ALA A 79 -1.71 10.68 4.07
N CYS A 80 -0.92 9.82 3.44
CA CYS A 80 0.27 9.18 4.01
C CYS A 80 0.02 8.36 5.29
N ALA A 81 -1.20 7.82 5.49
CA ALA A 81 -1.58 7.15 6.73
C ALA A 81 -0.60 6.02 7.12
N LEU A 82 -0.28 5.14 6.18
CA LEU A 82 0.63 4.02 6.42
C LEU A 82 2.07 4.50 6.71
N ALA A 83 2.57 5.50 5.98
CA ALA A 83 3.88 6.08 6.21
C ALA A 83 3.98 6.77 7.59
N CYS A 84 2.92 7.47 8.00
CA CYS A 84 2.84 8.11 9.32
C CYS A 84 2.81 7.06 10.44
N ALA A 85 1.97 6.03 10.31
CA ALA A 85 1.85 4.97 11.30
C ALA A 85 3.18 4.21 11.48
N TRP A 86 3.86 3.86 10.38
CA TRP A 86 5.16 3.19 10.46
C TRP A 86 6.26 4.11 10.99
N SER A 87 6.24 5.40 10.64
CA SER A 87 7.18 6.38 11.22
C SER A 87 7.04 6.49 12.75
N ALA A 88 5.83 6.34 13.29
CA ALA A 88 5.58 6.33 14.73
C ALA A 88 5.97 4.99 15.38
N ALA A 89 5.60 3.85 14.75
CA ALA A 89 5.90 2.51 15.26
C ALA A 89 7.40 2.15 15.16
N PHE A 90 8.09 2.67 14.13
CA PHE A 90 9.51 2.43 13.85
C PHE A 90 10.28 3.76 13.70
N PRO A 91 10.66 4.42 14.79
CA PRO A 91 11.22 5.78 14.75
C PRO A 91 12.52 5.95 13.95
N GLN A 92 13.23 4.85 13.68
CA GLN A 92 14.45 4.83 12.87
C GLN A 92 14.17 4.68 11.36
N SER A 93 12.91 4.42 10.97
CA SER A 93 12.51 4.25 9.56
C SER A 93 12.43 5.60 8.82
N ARG A 94 12.50 5.54 7.50
CA ARG A 94 12.34 6.70 6.62
C ARG A 94 11.43 6.35 5.46
N HIS A 95 10.52 7.24 5.14
CA HIS A 95 9.46 7.00 4.18
C HIS A 95 9.48 8.04 3.05
N VAL A 96 9.29 7.57 1.83
CA VAL A 96 9.00 8.41 0.66
C VAL A 96 7.62 8.01 0.16
N ALA A 97 6.65 8.92 0.26
CA ALA A 97 5.31 8.73 -0.30
C ALA A 97 5.24 9.43 -1.67
N VAL A 98 4.92 8.68 -2.70
CA VAL A 98 4.77 9.17 -4.07
C VAL A 98 3.29 9.42 -4.34
N GLU A 99 2.95 10.65 -4.70
CA GLU A 99 1.59 11.03 -5.06
C GLU A 99 1.60 11.70 -6.44
N VAL A 100 0.75 11.22 -7.33
CA VAL A 100 0.66 11.78 -8.69
C VAL A 100 -0.08 13.10 -8.71
N ASP A 101 -1.03 13.28 -7.80
CA ASP A 101 -1.83 14.48 -7.66
C ASP A 101 -1.06 15.53 -6.83
N ARG A 102 -0.62 16.58 -7.50
CA ARG A 102 0.17 17.67 -6.88
C ARG A 102 -0.66 18.48 -5.90
N LEU A 103 -1.89 18.85 -6.29
CA LEU A 103 -2.78 19.62 -5.42
C LEU A 103 -3.14 18.82 -4.17
N LEU A 104 -3.44 17.54 -4.31
CA LEU A 104 -3.68 16.65 -3.17
C LEU A 104 -2.45 16.60 -2.24
N ALA A 105 -1.25 16.41 -2.79
CA ALA A 105 -0.01 16.35 -2.00
C ALA A 105 0.24 17.62 -1.19
N GLU A 106 -0.07 18.80 -1.75
CA GLU A 106 0.02 20.10 -1.08
C GLU A 106 -1.02 20.18 0.07
N GLN A 107 -2.27 19.89 -0.21
CA GLN A 107 -3.38 19.99 0.76
C GLN A 107 -3.24 19.00 1.92
N VAL A 108 -2.84 17.76 1.66
CA VAL A 108 -2.63 16.79 2.74
C VAL A 108 -1.46 17.19 3.64
N ARG A 109 -0.42 17.81 3.10
CA ARG A 109 0.70 18.34 3.90
C ARG A 109 0.26 19.49 4.81
N GLU A 110 -0.71 20.28 4.38
CA GLU A 110 -1.25 21.42 5.16
C GLU A 110 -2.19 20.93 6.27
N HIS A 111 -3.05 19.96 5.96
CA HIS A 111 -4.16 19.60 6.84
C HIS A 111 -3.92 18.37 7.72
N PHE A 112 -2.96 17.51 7.38
CA PHE A 112 -2.65 16.31 8.17
C PHE A 112 -1.32 16.48 8.93
N PRO A 113 -1.19 15.89 10.12
CA PRO A 113 0.03 15.97 10.94
C PRO A 113 1.14 15.06 10.41
N ILE A 114 1.47 15.17 9.12
CA ILE A 114 2.48 14.34 8.48
C ILE A 114 3.87 14.73 8.99
N PRO A 115 4.67 13.79 9.52
CA PRO A 115 6.03 14.07 9.97
C PRO A 115 6.86 14.72 8.85
N LYS A 116 7.75 15.64 9.23
CA LYS A 116 8.63 16.30 8.26
C LYS A 116 9.74 15.35 7.80
N ALA A 117 10.32 15.64 6.61
CA ALA A 117 11.54 14.98 6.17
C ALA A 117 12.64 15.13 7.25
N PRO A 118 13.44 14.10 7.50
CA PRO A 118 13.58 12.89 6.69
C PRO A 118 12.65 11.73 7.05
N GLN A 119 11.76 11.87 8.05
CA GLN A 119 10.85 10.80 8.47
C GLN A 119 9.86 10.45 7.37
N VAL A 120 9.06 11.43 6.92
CA VAL A 120 8.12 11.25 5.79
C VAL A 120 8.33 12.35 4.76
N LYS A 121 8.76 11.97 3.56
CA LYS A 121 8.90 12.87 2.41
C LYS A 121 7.79 12.57 1.41
N ILE A 122 6.99 13.57 1.05
CA ILE A 122 6.08 13.46 -0.11
C ILE A 122 6.85 13.86 -1.36
N ARG A 123 6.74 13.05 -2.40
CA ARG A 123 7.28 13.29 -3.75
C ARG A 123 6.12 13.28 -4.74
N VAL A 124 5.89 14.40 -5.41
CA VAL A 124 4.93 14.46 -6.51
C VAL A 124 5.51 13.77 -7.74
N GLY A 125 4.73 12.89 -8.36
CA GLY A 125 5.10 12.20 -9.58
C GLY A 125 4.37 10.88 -9.79
N ASP A 126 4.48 10.34 -11.00
CA ASP A 126 3.96 9.03 -11.33
C ASP A 126 4.78 7.91 -10.64
N GLY A 127 4.07 6.92 -10.07
CA GLY A 127 4.69 5.86 -9.30
C GLY A 127 5.62 4.96 -10.12
N ARG A 128 5.26 4.66 -11.39
CA ARG A 128 6.09 3.87 -12.29
C ARG A 128 7.36 4.61 -12.67
N ALA A 129 7.25 5.88 -13.04
CA ALA A 129 8.41 6.72 -13.37
C ALA A 129 9.36 6.87 -12.18
N VAL A 130 8.83 6.95 -10.95
CA VAL A 130 9.66 6.99 -9.74
C VAL A 130 10.39 5.66 -9.52
N LEU A 131 9.74 4.52 -9.71
CA LEU A 131 10.40 3.20 -9.61
C LEU A 131 11.52 3.05 -10.65
N GLU A 132 11.28 3.46 -11.90
CA GLU A 132 12.28 3.42 -12.98
C GLU A 132 13.51 4.29 -12.69
N ALA A 133 13.29 5.48 -12.13
CA ALA A 133 14.37 6.39 -11.74
C ALA A 133 15.05 6.02 -10.41
N THR A 134 14.53 5.03 -9.68
CA THR A 134 15.10 4.60 -8.40
C THR A 134 16.36 3.76 -8.62
N ARG A 135 17.41 4.03 -7.81
CA ARG A 135 18.64 3.25 -7.82
C ARG A 135 18.39 1.87 -7.25
N GLU A 136 19.11 0.88 -7.77
CA GLU A 136 19.10 -0.50 -7.25
C GLU A 136 19.38 -0.54 -5.74
N GLY A 137 18.67 -1.43 -5.02
CA GLY A 137 18.87 -1.66 -3.59
C GLY A 137 18.58 -0.43 -2.70
N SER A 138 17.71 0.48 -3.14
CA SER A 138 17.47 1.74 -2.42
C SER A 138 16.48 1.63 -1.27
N PHE A 139 15.58 0.64 -1.29
CA PHE A 139 14.50 0.50 -0.32
C PHE A 139 14.44 -0.90 0.27
N ASP A 140 14.05 -0.96 1.54
CA ASP A 140 13.83 -2.20 2.27
C ASP A 140 12.35 -2.63 2.19
N VAL A 141 11.45 -1.67 2.03
CA VAL A 141 10.01 -1.91 1.83
C VAL A 141 9.53 -1.07 0.66
N ILE A 142 8.81 -1.68 -0.27
CA ILE A 142 8.04 -0.95 -1.27
C ILE A 142 6.57 -1.31 -1.09
N VAL A 143 5.70 -0.31 -1.05
CA VAL A 143 4.25 -0.47 -1.00
C VAL A 143 3.68 0.07 -2.30
N ARG A 144 2.79 -0.70 -2.96
CA ARG A 144 1.93 -0.19 -4.02
C ARG A 144 0.50 -0.14 -3.50
N ASP A 145 -0.01 1.06 -3.32
CA ASP A 145 -1.36 1.36 -2.85
C ASP A 145 -1.93 2.56 -3.63
N ALA A 146 -1.92 2.43 -4.97
CA ALA A 146 -2.33 3.48 -5.90
C ALA A 146 -3.63 3.08 -6.62
N PHE A 147 -4.63 3.94 -6.51
CA PHE A 147 -5.94 3.74 -7.13
C PHE A 147 -6.37 5.00 -7.89
N ALA A 148 -7.00 4.79 -9.04
CA ALA A 148 -7.70 5.80 -9.81
C ALA A 148 -9.10 5.25 -10.14
N ALA A 149 -10.16 5.97 -9.78
CA ALA A 149 -11.55 5.53 -9.93
C ALA A 149 -11.82 4.10 -9.38
N GLY A 150 -11.18 3.75 -8.25
CA GLY A 150 -11.34 2.46 -7.56
C GLY A 150 -10.59 1.28 -8.19
N LEU A 151 -9.75 1.51 -9.20
CA LEU A 151 -8.90 0.50 -9.84
C LEU A 151 -7.44 0.93 -9.79
N THR A 152 -6.53 -0.02 -9.67
CA THR A 152 -5.11 0.26 -9.84
C THR A 152 -4.81 0.56 -11.31
N PRO A 153 -4.08 1.64 -11.65
CA PRO A 153 -3.65 1.91 -13.02
C PRO A 153 -2.83 0.75 -13.59
N ASP A 154 -3.12 0.34 -14.83
CA ASP A 154 -2.53 -0.86 -15.43
C ASP A 154 -1.01 -0.83 -15.51
N HIS A 155 -0.39 0.33 -15.75
CA HIS A 155 1.07 0.48 -15.82
C HIS A 155 1.79 0.21 -14.48
N LEU A 156 1.05 0.15 -13.37
CA LEU A 156 1.56 -0.25 -12.04
C LEU A 156 1.33 -1.74 -11.74
N ARG A 157 0.71 -2.51 -12.67
CA ARG A 157 0.31 -3.90 -12.47
C ARG A 157 1.08 -4.89 -13.33
N THR A 158 1.95 -4.40 -14.21
CA THR A 158 2.68 -5.21 -15.18
C THR A 158 3.86 -5.96 -14.56
N ILE A 159 4.32 -7.01 -15.26
CA ILE A 159 5.55 -7.74 -14.92
C ILE A 159 6.73 -6.78 -14.88
N GLU A 160 6.81 -5.85 -15.83
CA GLU A 160 7.88 -4.87 -15.93
C GLU A 160 7.89 -3.93 -14.72
N CYS A 161 6.72 -3.49 -14.24
CA CYS A 161 6.62 -2.72 -13.00
C CYS A 161 7.12 -3.54 -11.79
N ALA A 162 6.73 -4.79 -11.68
CA ALA A 162 7.22 -5.69 -10.64
C ALA A 162 8.74 -5.88 -10.68
N ARG A 163 9.34 -5.96 -11.89
CA ARG A 163 10.81 -6.01 -12.07
C ARG A 163 11.49 -4.73 -11.58
N GLN A 164 10.91 -3.56 -11.85
CA GLN A 164 11.46 -2.29 -11.34
C GLN A 164 11.37 -2.21 -9.81
N ALA A 165 10.27 -2.68 -9.22
CA ALA A 165 10.13 -2.77 -7.77
C ALA A 165 11.20 -3.71 -7.18
N ARG A 166 11.38 -4.92 -7.75
CA ARG A 166 12.41 -5.86 -7.29
C ARG A 166 13.82 -5.29 -7.39
N ARG A 167 14.17 -4.64 -8.49
CA ARG A 167 15.47 -3.97 -8.68
C ARG A 167 15.71 -2.89 -7.61
N SER A 168 14.67 -2.16 -7.24
CA SER A 168 14.75 -1.06 -6.27
C SER A 168 14.84 -1.53 -4.82
N LEU A 169 14.49 -2.80 -4.55
CA LEU A 169 14.58 -3.41 -3.23
C LEU A 169 16.00 -3.88 -2.90
N THR A 170 16.34 -3.81 -1.60
CA THR A 170 17.51 -4.52 -1.06
C THR A 170 17.28 -6.04 -1.11
N ASP A 171 18.33 -6.83 -0.90
CA ASP A 171 18.23 -8.30 -0.88
C ASP A 171 17.25 -8.83 0.18
N ARG A 172 17.08 -8.09 1.30
CA ARG A 172 16.11 -8.37 2.36
C ARG A 172 14.81 -7.61 2.21
N GLY A 173 14.62 -6.95 1.09
CA GLY A 173 13.47 -6.10 0.86
C GLY A 173 12.18 -6.86 0.59
N VAL A 174 11.04 -6.24 0.93
CA VAL A 174 9.70 -6.76 0.66
C VAL A 174 8.90 -5.79 -0.20
N TYR A 175 8.13 -6.34 -1.13
CA TYR A 175 7.14 -5.62 -1.93
C TYR A 175 5.75 -5.99 -1.44
N LEU A 176 5.00 -5.01 -0.97
CA LEU A 176 3.63 -5.13 -0.48
C LEU A 176 2.68 -4.43 -1.46
N VAL A 177 1.72 -5.16 -1.95
CA VAL A 177 0.85 -4.68 -3.02
C VAL A 177 -0.61 -4.79 -2.58
N ASN A 178 -1.30 -3.65 -2.48
CA ASN A 178 -2.73 -3.63 -2.29
C ASN A 178 -3.42 -3.88 -3.64
N CYS A 179 -4.18 -4.95 -3.73
CA CYS A 179 -4.92 -5.35 -4.92
C CYS A 179 -6.41 -5.36 -4.60
N ALA A 180 -7.21 -4.57 -5.33
CA ALA A 180 -8.65 -4.73 -5.29
C ALA A 180 -9.04 -6.10 -5.88
N HIS A 181 -10.05 -6.75 -5.27
CA HIS A 181 -10.56 -8.04 -5.74
C HIS A 181 -12.08 -8.08 -5.67
N GLY A 182 -12.69 -8.61 -6.73
CA GLY A 182 -14.14 -8.69 -6.89
C GLY A 182 -14.74 -7.55 -7.71
N GLY A 183 -15.88 -7.81 -8.35
CA GLY A 183 -16.46 -6.91 -9.36
C GLY A 183 -15.58 -6.84 -10.61
N ALA A 184 -15.21 -5.65 -11.05
CA ALA A 184 -14.32 -5.44 -12.19
C ALA A 184 -12.84 -5.69 -11.86
N ALA A 185 -12.45 -5.66 -10.58
CA ALA A 185 -11.08 -5.82 -10.15
C ALA A 185 -10.70 -7.29 -9.95
N ASN A 186 -9.48 -7.65 -10.34
CA ASN A 186 -8.99 -9.03 -10.19
C ASN A 186 -7.52 -9.06 -9.74
N ALA A 187 -7.33 -9.26 -8.45
CA ALA A 187 -6.00 -9.37 -7.83
C ALA A 187 -5.13 -10.53 -8.36
N ARG A 188 -5.74 -11.53 -9.04
CA ARG A 188 -4.98 -12.68 -9.57
C ARG A 188 -3.99 -12.29 -10.65
N GLN A 189 -4.32 -11.29 -11.48
CA GLN A 189 -3.40 -10.77 -12.49
C GLN A 189 -2.18 -10.08 -11.86
N ASP A 190 -2.41 -9.30 -10.79
CA ASP A 190 -1.33 -8.67 -10.04
C ASP A 190 -0.41 -9.72 -9.41
N VAL A 191 -0.99 -10.75 -8.77
CA VAL A 191 -0.24 -11.84 -8.15
C VAL A 191 0.52 -12.64 -9.20
N ALA A 192 -0.08 -12.90 -10.39
CA ALA A 192 0.61 -13.56 -11.50
C ALA A 192 1.86 -12.79 -11.92
N ALA A 193 1.77 -11.46 -12.05
CA ALA A 193 2.93 -10.62 -12.39
C ALA A 193 4.05 -10.69 -11.32
N LEU A 194 3.69 -10.77 -10.04
CA LEU A 194 4.66 -10.94 -8.96
C LEU A 194 5.34 -12.32 -9.00
N GLN A 195 4.59 -13.39 -9.30
CA GLN A 195 5.13 -14.75 -9.40
C GLN A 195 6.13 -14.93 -10.55
N GLU A 196 6.03 -14.12 -11.62
CA GLU A 196 7.02 -14.09 -12.70
C GLU A 196 8.35 -13.43 -12.30
N VAL A 197 8.37 -12.70 -11.18
CA VAL A 197 9.51 -11.85 -10.82
C VAL A 197 10.16 -12.27 -9.50
N PHE A 198 9.37 -12.65 -8.50
CA PHE A 198 9.85 -12.92 -7.15
C PHE A 198 9.80 -14.41 -6.82
N PRO A 199 10.84 -14.97 -6.17
CA PRO A 199 10.86 -16.38 -5.79
C PRO A 199 9.84 -16.72 -4.70
N PHE A 200 9.54 -15.77 -3.80
CA PHE A 200 8.52 -15.93 -2.77
C PHE A 200 7.36 -14.96 -3.00
N VAL A 201 6.15 -15.47 -3.18
CA VAL A 201 4.92 -14.68 -3.28
C VAL A 201 3.83 -15.33 -2.42
N ALA A 202 3.25 -14.55 -1.52
CA ALA A 202 2.11 -14.92 -0.70
C ALA A 202 1.01 -13.87 -0.78
N SER A 203 -0.20 -14.19 -0.34
CA SER A 203 -1.27 -13.18 -0.21
C SER A 203 -1.91 -13.21 1.18
N ILE A 204 -2.42 -12.06 1.60
CA ILE A 204 -3.10 -11.88 2.89
C ILE A 204 -4.45 -11.22 2.62
N GLN A 205 -5.52 -11.78 3.17
CA GLN A 205 -6.87 -11.25 2.99
C GLN A 205 -7.83 -11.73 4.07
N ASP A 206 -8.95 -11.02 4.25
CA ASP A 206 -10.12 -11.58 4.94
C ASP A 206 -10.57 -12.85 4.18
N PRO A 207 -10.75 -13.98 4.86
CA PRO A 207 -11.19 -15.24 4.22
C PRO A 207 -12.50 -15.14 3.44
N LYS A 208 -13.27 -14.08 3.63
CA LYS A 208 -14.54 -13.84 2.92
C LYS A 208 -14.37 -13.14 1.59
N VAL A 209 -13.23 -12.45 1.34
CA VAL A 209 -12.95 -11.75 0.08
C VAL A 209 -12.91 -12.75 -1.07
N GLY A 210 -13.59 -12.43 -2.17
CA GLY A 210 -13.74 -13.28 -3.34
C GLY A 210 -14.79 -14.41 -3.20
N ARG A 211 -15.31 -14.68 -1.98
CA ARG A 211 -16.40 -15.63 -1.79
C ARG A 211 -17.74 -14.96 -2.09
N SER A 212 -18.60 -15.65 -2.82
CA SER A 212 -19.95 -15.14 -3.19
C SER A 212 -19.95 -13.72 -3.78
N GLY A 213 -18.88 -13.36 -4.52
CA GLY A 213 -18.74 -12.04 -5.13
C GLY A 213 -18.38 -10.89 -4.16
N ARG A 214 -18.03 -11.18 -2.89
CA ARG A 214 -17.63 -10.16 -1.93
C ARG A 214 -16.37 -9.44 -2.41
N ARG A 215 -16.48 -8.13 -2.53
CA ARG A 215 -15.36 -7.23 -2.85
C ARG A 215 -14.50 -7.00 -1.62
N GLY A 216 -13.22 -6.74 -1.85
CA GLY A 216 -12.28 -6.38 -0.79
C GLY A 216 -10.86 -6.24 -1.32
N ASN A 217 -9.93 -6.11 -0.40
CA ASN A 217 -8.51 -5.98 -0.70
C ASN A 217 -7.80 -7.33 -0.47
N VAL A 218 -6.86 -7.62 -1.35
CA VAL A 218 -5.87 -8.68 -1.23
C VAL A 218 -4.51 -8.01 -1.14
N VAL A 219 -3.80 -8.20 -0.05
CA VAL A 219 -2.41 -7.77 0.07
C VAL A 219 -1.54 -8.89 -0.50
N ALA A 220 -0.84 -8.62 -1.60
CA ALA A 220 0.21 -9.51 -2.08
C ALA A 220 1.55 -9.10 -1.45
N LEU A 221 2.27 -10.10 -0.96
CA LEU A 221 3.62 -9.99 -0.40
C LEU A 221 4.58 -10.70 -1.35
N ALA A 222 5.62 -10.02 -1.81
CA ALA A 222 6.64 -10.58 -2.66
C ALA A 222 8.05 -10.21 -2.16
N CYS A 223 8.96 -11.18 -2.11
CA CYS A 223 10.35 -10.98 -1.65
C CYS A 223 11.25 -12.12 -2.14
N ASN A 224 12.54 -12.07 -1.77
CA ASN A 224 13.44 -13.20 -1.93
C ASN A 224 13.10 -14.30 -0.91
N ASP A 225 13.52 -15.55 -1.19
CA ASP A 225 13.34 -16.67 -0.27
C ASP A 225 14.05 -16.40 1.06
N GLY A 226 13.40 -16.78 2.16
CA GLY A 226 13.93 -16.67 3.51
C GLY A 226 13.95 -15.25 4.11
N VAL A 227 13.41 -14.25 3.42
CA VAL A 227 13.33 -12.86 3.94
C VAL A 227 12.29 -12.76 5.06
N VAL A 228 11.18 -13.46 4.93
CA VAL A 228 10.10 -13.47 5.92
C VAL A 228 9.76 -14.89 6.35
N ASP A 229 9.31 -15.04 7.59
CA ASP A 229 8.71 -16.27 8.08
C ASP A 229 7.17 -16.18 7.97
N ALA A 230 6.59 -17.04 7.13
CA ALA A 230 5.14 -17.06 6.92
C ALA A 230 4.37 -17.49 8.18
N ASP A 231 4.97 -18.28 9.09
CA ASP A 231 4.33 -18.70 10.34
C ASP A 231 4.27 -17.55 11.34
N ASP A 232 5.31 -16.70 11.40
CA ASP A 232 5.32 -15.51 12.24
C ASP A 232 4.29 -14.49 11.74
N ILE A 233 4.21 -14.29 10.42
CA ILE A 233 3.19 -13.42 9.83
C ILE A 233 1.79 -13.97 10.13
N ASP A 234 1.52 -15.26 9.92
CA ASP A 234 0.20 -15.86 10.16
C ASP A 234 -0.20 -15.76 11.65
N ARG A 235 0.76 -15.88 12.56
CA ARG A 235 0.54 -15.67 14.00
C ARG A 235 0.15 -14.23 14.30
N ALA A 236 0.84 -13.25 13.73
CA ALA A 236 0.53 -11.83 13.88
C ALA A 236 -0.86 -11.48 13.31
N LEU A 237 -1.21 -12.01 12.14
CA LEU A 237 -2.51 -11.78 11.50
C LEU A 237 -3.69 -12.29 12.32
N ARG A 238 -3.52 -13.39 13.07
CA ARG A 238 -4.57 -13.93 13.95
C ARG A 238 -4.85 -13.06 15.16
N THR A 239 -3.93 -12.20 15.58
CA THR A 239 -4.10 -11.32 16.73
C THR A 239 -4.75 -9.99 16.37
N LEU A 240 -4.97 -9.69 15.10
CA LEU A 240 -5.66 -8.49 14.64
C LEU A 240 -7.14 -8.52 15.08
N ALA A 241 -7.72 -7.33 15.26
CA ALA A 241 -9.14 -7.19 15.61
C ALA A 241 -10.06 -7.86 14.56
N LEU A 242 -9.65 -7.83 13.30
CA LEU A 242 -10.24 -8.59 12.19
C LEU A 242 -9.20 -9.59 11.69
N PRO A 243 -9.25 -10.85 12.16
CA PRO A 243 -8.25 -11.85 11.81
C PRO A 243 -8.20 -12.14 10.32
N ALA A 244 -7.01 -12.16 9.78
CA ALA A 244 -6.73 -12.52 8.38
C ALA A 244 -5.89 -13.79 8.32
N ARG A 245 -5.68 -14.30 7.11
CA ARG A 245 -4.84 -15.47 6.83
C ARG A 245 -3.87 -15.19 5.71
N ILE A 246 -2.70 -15.76 5.83
CA ILE A 246 -1.74 -15.84 4.74
C ILE A 246 -2.04 -17.06 3.85
N THR A 247 -2.16 -16.82 2.54
CA THR A 247 -2.18 -17.88 1.53
C THR A 247 -0.76 -18.09 1.04
N ARG A 248 -0.21 -19.28 1.25
CA ARG A 248 1.19 -19.60 0.97
C ARG A 248 1.43 -19.85 -0.52
N PRO A 249 2.68 -19.77 -1.01
CA PRO A 249 3.00 -19.90 -2.43
C PRO A 249 2.35 -21.09 -3.13
N ALA A 250 2.41 -22.29 -2.54
CA ALA A 250 1.84 -23.51 -3.15
C ALA A 250 0.32 -23.46 -3.35
N GLU A 251 -0.42 -22.79 -2.46
CA GLU A 251 -1.86 -22.57 -2.59
C GLU A 251 -2.16 -21.43 -3.57
N LEU A 252 -1.31 -20.40 -3.54
CA LEU A 252 -1.47 -19.21 -4.35
C LEU A 252 -1.33 -19.52 -5.85
N VAL A 253 -0.43 -20.42 -6.25
CA VAL A 253 -0.31 -20.90 -7.63
C VAL A 253 -1.66 -21.45 -8.16
N ARG A 254 -2.37 -22.22 -7.35
CA ARG A 254 -3.70 -22.75 -7.72
C ARG A 254 -4.76 -21.66 -7.80
N TRP A 255 -4.68 -20.66 -6.91
CA TRP A 255 -5.62 -19.55 -6.89
C TRP A 255 -5.46 -18.62 -8.10
N VAL A 256 -4.24 -18.46 -8.60
CA VAL A 256 -3.90 -17.64 -9.78
C VAL A 256 -4.16 -18.37 -11.09
N ALA A 257 -4.23 -19.72 -11.10
CA ALA A 257 -4.33 -20.51 -12.31
C ALA A 257 -5.37 -19.99 -13.32
N GLY A 258 -4.95 -19.82 -14.57
CA GLY A 258 -5.79 -19.32 -15.68
C GLY A 258 -5.86 -17.79 -15.80
N PHE A 259 -5.16 -17.04 -14.94
CA PHE A 259 -5.08 -15.58 -15.04
C PHE A 259 -3.64 -15.17 -15.43
N PRO A 260 -3.42 -14.78 -16.70
CA PRO A 260 -2.08 -14.35 -17.12
C PRO A 260 -1.69 -13.03 -16.49
N ALA A 261 -0.39 -12.87 -16.25
CA ALA A 261 0.19 -11.61 -15.84
C ALA A 261 0.04 -10.55 -16.95
N LEU A 262 -0.12 -9.31 -16.55
CA LEU A 262 -0.17 -8.17 -17.47
C LEU A 262 1.25 -7.74 -17.86
N THR A 263 1.43 -7.32 -19.10
CA THR A 263 2.71 -6.79 -19.61
C THR A 263 2.57 -5.36 -20.13
N ASP A 264 3.66 -4.60 -20.15
CA ASP A 264 3.69 -3.25 -20.71
C ASP A 264 3.24 -3.25 -22.19
N ALA A 265 3.63 -4.26 -22.96
CA ALA A 265 3.23 -4.39 -24.37
C ALA A 265 1.70 -4.52 -24.54
N GLN A 266 1.02 -5.26 -23.65
CA GLN A 266 -0.43 -5.45 -23.72
C GLN A 266 -1.22 -4.18 -23.43
N ILE A 267 -0.67 -3.27 -22.64
CA ILE A 267 -1.30 -1.99 -22.29
C ILE A 267 -0.80 -0.81 -23.12
N GLY A 268 0.14 -1.04 -24.05
CA GLY A 268 0.76 0.02 -24.85
C GLY A 268 1.65 0.97 -24.04
N TYR A 269 2.19 0.53 -22.89
CA TYR A 269 3.15 1.33 -22.14
C TYR A 269 4.49 1.36 -22.85
N PRO A 270 5.13 2.55 -23.03
CA PRO A 270 6.38 2.62 -23.78
C PRO A 270 7.51 1.90 -23.02
N PRO A 271 8.46 1.27 -23.77
CA PRO A 271 9.61 0.63 -23.14
C PRO A 271 10.44 1.65 -22.34
N SER A 272 10.91 1.24 -21.17
CA SER A 272 11.86 2.03 -20.38
C SER A 272 13.18 2.15 -21.14
N HIS A 273 13.70 3.35 -21.29
CA HIS A 273 14.98 3.62 -21.99
C HIS A 273 16.19 3.35 -21.09
#